data_a6373f301cb36a9bf570cd6799884e53
#
_entry.id   a6373f301cb36a9bf570cd6799884e53
#
_cell.length_a   1.000
_cell.length_b   1.000
_cell.length_c   1.000
_cell.angle_alpha   90.00
_cell.angle_beta   90.00
_cell.angle_gamma   90.00
#
_symmetry.space_group_name_H-M   'P 1'
#
loop_
_entity.id
_entity.type
_entity.pdbx_description
1 polymer ?
#
loop_
_entity_poly.entity_id
_entity_poly.type
_entity_poly.pdbx_seq_one_letter_code
_entity_poly.pdbx_strand_id
1 'polypeptide(L)'
;MSENFGLKIGLEGEREFKKSLAEINNSFKVLGSEMKLVDSQFDKNDKSTEALTARSEVLNKEIDQQKQKIETLRSALANAAESFGENDRRTQSWHIQLNNAQAALNSMERELNSNNTALENADKGFNEAGDEAKDFSNSVKKAADTSEDADGKLSKLGDTAKKIGAALGAGAAGGGRAPASPTTRSTWCSSSTTRAMKSPARA
;
A
#
# COMPACT_ATOMS: atom_id res chain seq x y z
N MET A 1 20.23 10.62 63.50
CA MET A 1 20.55 10.74 62.07
C MET A 1 20.10 9.45 61.41
N SER A 2 18.95 9.46 60.77
CA SER A 2 18.44 8.31 60.03
C SER A 2 19.07 8.35 58.64
N GLU A 3 20.07 7.51 58.46
CA GLU A 3 20.63 7.26 57.13
C GLU A 3 19.55 6.56 56.30
N ASN A 4 19.01 7.29 55.33
CA ASN A 4 18.20 6.72 54.26
C ASN A 4 19.08 5.80 53.41
N PHE A 5 19.19 4.54 53.82
CA PHE A 5 19.76 3.47 53.01
C PHE A 5 18.73 3.07 51.93
N GLY A 6 18.39 4.00 51.11
CA GLY A 6 17.62 3.76 49.88
C GLY A 6 18.55 3.33 48.80
N LEU A 7 18.92 2.05 48.77
CA LEU A 7 19.56 1.46 47.59
C LEU A 7 18.60 1.63 46.41
N LYS A 8 18.80 2.66 45.62
CA LYS A 8 18.20 2.74 44.29
C LYS A 8 18.95 1.71 43.45
N ILE A 9 18.55 0.45 43.53
CA ILE A 9 18.97 -0.58 42.59
C ILE A 9 18.20 -0.29 41.32
N GLY A 10 18.74 0.63 40.50
CA GLY A 10 18.31 0.85 39.15
C GLY A 10 19.03 -0.14 38.24
N LEU A 11 18.36 -0.57 37.17
CA LEU A 11 19.01 -1.29 36.10
C LEU A 11 20.10 -0.40 35.49
N GLU A 12 21.33 -0.90 35.37
CA GLU A 12 22.39 -0.17 34.67
C GLU A 12 21.95 0.02 33.20
N GLY A 13 21.97 1.26 32.71
CA GLY A 13 21.51 1.59 31.35
C GLY A 13 19.99 1.69 31.18
N GLU A 14 19.17 1.54 32.26
CA GLU A 14 17.69 1.62 32.11
C GLU A 14 17.23 2.95 31.51
N ARG A 15 17.89 4.04 31.88
CA ARG A 15 17.58 5.37 31.37
C ARG A 15 17.87 5.48 29.88
N GLU A 16 18.98 4.91 29.45
CA GLU A 16 19.43 4.86 28.05
C GLU A 16 18.48 4.00 27.21
N PHE A 17 18.08 2.81 27.72
CA PHE A 17 17.10 1.96 27.05
C PHE A 17 15.76 2.66 26.90
N LYS A 18 15.25 3.30 27.95
CA LYS A 18 13.99 4.07 27.90
C LYS A 18 14.08 5.24 26.93
N LYS A 19 15.23 5.93 26.84
CA LYS A 19 15.47 6.99 25.89
C LYS A 19 15.47 6.47 24.46
N SER A 20 16.20 5.40 24.17
CA SER A 20 16.24 4.77 22.84
C SER A 20 14.85 4.28 22.41
N LEU A 21 14.09 3.67 23.31
CA LEU A 21 12.71 3.27 23.02
C LEU A 21 11.78 4.45 22.77
N ALA A 22 11.98 5.58 23.47
CA ALA A 22 11.20 6.79 23.23
C ALA A 22 11.51 7.38 21.84
N GLU A 23 12.78 7.39 21.42
CA GLU A 23 13.21 7.83 20.09
C GLU A 23 12.63 6.94 19.01
N ILE A 24 12.71 5.62 19.16
CA ILE A 24 12.10 4.66 18.22
C ILE A 24 10.57 4.85 18.15
N ASN A 25 9.90 5.01 19.30
CA ASN A 25 8.46 5.26 19.31
C ASN A 25 8.08 6.59 18.65
N ASN A 26 8.93 7.61 18.69
CA ASN A 26 8.73 8.85 17.94
C ASN A 26 8.92 8.64 16.43
N SER A 27 9.89 7.84 16.01
CA SER A 27 10.04 7.42 14.61
C SER A 27 8.78 6.71 14.10
N PHE A 28 8.19 5.82 14.90
CA PHE A 28 6.90 5.20 14.55
C PHE A 28 5.75 6.20 14.38
N LYS A 29 5.71 7.28 15.15
CA LYS A 29 4.69 8.33 14.95
C LYS A 29 4.86 9.05 13.62
N VAL A 30 6.11 9.30 13.21
CA VAL A 30 6.42 9.90 11.90
C VAL A 30 6.00 8.94 10.79
N LEU A 31 6.42 7.67 10.85
CA LEU A 31 6.06 6.65 9.85
C LEU A 31 4.55 6.42 9.77
N GLY A 32 3.86 6.41 10.90
CA GLY A 32 2.40 6.34 10.93
C GLY A 32 1.72 7.58 10.30
N SER A 33 2.39 8.74 10.33
CA SER A 33 1.94 9.94 9.59
C SER A 33 2.23 9.80 8.09
N GLU A 34 3.37 9.24 7.70
CA GLU A 34 3.69 8.93 6.30
C GLU A 34 2.68 7.92 5.73
N MET A 35 2.36 6.86 6.46
CA MET A 35 1.35 5.89 6.06
C MET A 35 -0.03 6.53 5.85
N LYS A 36 -0.46 7.42 6.77
CA LYS A 36 -1.71 8.16 6.60
C LYS A 36 -1.70 9.06 5.36
N LEU A 37 -0.54 9.63 5.01
CA LEU A 37 -0.41 10.42 3.79
C LEU A 37 -0.58 9.53 2.55
N VAL A 38 0.06 8.37 2.52
CA VAL A 38 -0.12 7.36 1.46
C VAL A 38 -1.59 6.95 1.37
N ASP A 39 -2.22 6.59 2.50
CA ASP A 39 -3.64 6.20 2.53
C ASP A 39 -4.60 7.32 2.12
N SER A 40 -4.18 8.58 2.20
CA SER A 40 -4.97 9.72 1.71
C SER A 40 -4.90 9.90 0.18
N GLN A 41 -3.88 9.34 -0.46
CA GLN A 41 -3.68 9.42 -1.92
C GLN A 41 -4.35 8.26 -2.65
N PHE A 42 -4.60 7.16 -1.97
CA PHE A 42 -5.17 5.93 -2.52
C PHE A 42 -6.38 5.48 -1.72
N ASP A 43 -7.35 4.87 -2.36
CA ASP A 43 -8.46 4.23 -1.66
C ASP A 43 -7.94 3.11 -0.74
N LYS A 44 -8.60 2.92 0.40
CA LYS A 44 -8.16 1.96 1.43
C LYS A 44 -7.97 0.53 0.93
N ASN A 45 -8.71 0.14 -0.12
CA ASN A 45 -8.64 -1.16 -0.76
C ASN A 45 -7.96 -1.11 -2.14
N ASP A 46 -7.30 0.01 -2.46
CA ASP A 46 -6.57 0.13 -3.72
C ASP A 46 -5.38 -0.83 -3.72
N LYS A 47 -5.37 -1.71 -4.73
CA LYS A 47 -4.32 -2.69 -5.00
C LYS A 47 -3.55 -2.38 -6.28
N SER A 48 -3.59 -1.13 -6.73
CA SER A 48 -2.73 -0.68 -7.81
C SER A 48 -1.25 -0.85 -7.44
N THR A 49 -0.41 -1.02 -8.43
CA THR A 49 1.05 -1.16 -8.22
C THR A 49 1.61 0.05 -7.47
N GLU A 50 1.13 1.25 -7.79
CA GLU A 50 1.54 2.48 -7.13
C GLU A 50 1.16 2.51 -5.66
N ALA A 51 -0.08 2.13 -5.32
CA ALA A 51 -0.55 2.10 -3.93
C ALA A 51 0.20 1.06 -3.10
N LEU A 52 0.38 -0.15 -3.65
CA LEU A 52 1.11 -1.23 -2.98
C LEU A 52 2.58 -0.89 -2.79
N THR A 53 3.23 -0.29 -3.77
CA THR A 53 4.64 0.15 -3.68
C THR A 53 4.80 1.21 -2.60
N ALA A 54 3.97 2.25 -2.62
CA ALA A 54 4.03 3.33 -1.63
C ALA A 54 3.82 2.82 -0.20
N ARG A 55 2.85 1.92 0.02
CA ARG A 55 2.63 1.28 1.33
C ARG A 55 3.80 0.40 1.75
N SER A 56 4.36 -0.38 0.81
CA SER A 56 5.50 -1.26 1.10
C SER A 56 6.76 -0.48 1.46
N GLU A 57 6.99 0.68 0.89
CA GLU A 57 8.12 1.55 1.25
C GLU A 57 8.02 2.05 2.71
N VAL A 58 6.85 2.51 3.14
CA VAL A 58 6.65 2.92 4.54
C VAL A 58 6.76 1.73 5.47
N LEU A 59 6.14 0.60 5.10
CA LEU A 59 6.15 -0.63 5.89
C LEU A 59 7.57 -1.19 6.09
N ASN A 60 8.43 -1.12 5.08
CA ASN A 60 9.85 -1.49 5.20
C ASN A 60 10.57 -0.64 6.26
N LYS A 61 10.35 0.68 6.26
CA LYS A 61 10.90 1.58 7.28
C LYS A 61 10.38 1.23 8.69
N GLU A 62 9.09 0.89 8.81
CA GLU A 62 8.50 0.44 10.08
C GLU A 62 9.11 -0.86 10.57
N ILE A 63 9.35 -1.83 9.68
CA ILE A 63 10.01 -3.10 9.98
C ILE A 63 11.44 -2.85 10.51
N ASP A 64 12.19 -1.95 9.90
CA ASP A 64 13.54 -1.62 10.34
C ASP A 64 13.53 -0.98 11.74
N GLN A 65 12.62 -0.06 12.01
CA GLN A 65 12.45 0.52 13.36
C GLN A 65 12.01 -0.55 14.37
N GLN A 66 11.16 -1.49 13.95
CA GLN A 66 10.71 -2.57 14.84
C GLN A 66 11.85 -3.55 15.18
N LYS A 67 12.74 -3.84 14.24
CA LYS A 67 13.96 -4.63 14.50
C LYS A 67 14.88 -3.92 15.49
N GLN A 68 15.09 -2.61 15.35
CA GLN A 68 15.86 -1.82 16.32
C GLN A 68 15.24 -1.85 17.71
N LYS A 69 13.90 -1.75 17.80
CA LYS A 69 13.16 -1.86 19.04
C LYS A 69 13.37 -3.21 19.72
N ILE A 70 13.30 -4.30 18.96
CA ILE A 70 13.52 -5.65 19.45
C ILE A 70 14.94 -5.79 20.00
N GLU A 71 15.94 -5.28 19.32
CA GLU A 71 17.34 -5.34 19.77
C GLU A 71 17.53 -4.56 21.08
N THR A 72 16.98 -3.36 21.17
CA THR A 72 17.00 -2.57 22.40
C THR A 72 16.31 -3.31 23.56
N LEU A 73 15.16 -3.94 23.30
CA LEU A 73 14.42 -4.71 24.30
C LEU A 73 15.16 -5.98 24.73
N ARG A 74 15.85 -6.67 23.83
CA ARG A 74 16.70 -7.82 24.15
C ARG A 74 17.83 -7.42 25.10
N SER A 75 18.52 -6.32 24.79
CA SER A 75 19.58 -5.81 25.63
C SER A 75 19.07 -5.40 27.02
N ALA A 76 17.91 -4.72 27.08
CA ALA A 76 17.28 -4.34 28.33
C ALA A 76 16.83 -5.56 29.17
N LEU A 77 16.31 -6.61 28.52
CA LEU A 77 15.92 -7.86 29.15
C LEU A 77 17.13 -8.59 29.74
N ALA A 78 18.22 -8.71 28.97
CA ALA A 78 19.45 -9.34 29.43
C ALA A 78 20.01 -8.64 30.68
N ASN A 79 20.13 -7.32 30.66
CA ASN A 79 20.59 -6.53 31.80
C ASN A 79 19.63 -6.65 33.00
N ALA A 80 18.33 -6.72 32.78
CA ALA A 80 17.37 -6.90 33.84
C ALA A 80 17.46 -8.29 34.48
N ALA A 81 17.65 -9.34 33.68
CA ALA A 81 17.83 -10.70 34.16
C ALA A 81 19.11 -10.84 34.99
N GLU A 82 20.20 -10.22 34.56
CA GLU A 82 21.47 -10.20 35.28
C GLU A 82 21.35 -9.44 36.63
N SER A 83 20.70 -8.27 36.61
CA SER A 83 20.61 -7.38 37.76
C SER A 83 19.60 -7.82 38.82
N PHE A 84 18.47 -8.41 38.43
CA PHE A 84 17.33 -8.70 39.28
C PHE A 84 16.91 -10.17 39.29
N GLY A 85 17.42 -10.98 38.34
CA GLY A 85 16.99 -12.35 38.11
C GLY A 85 15.78 -12.44 37.18
N GLU A 86 15.59 -13.62 36.59
CA GLU A 86 14.57 -13.87 35.57
C GLU A 86 13.13 -13.72 36.09
N ASN A 87 12.91 -14.08 37.38
CA ASN A 87 11.59 -14.06 38.00
C ASN A 87 11.20 -12.69 38.56
N ASP A 88 12.07 -11.69 38.52
CA ASP A 88 11.74 -10.33 38.98
C ASP A 88 10.71 -9.69 38.05
N ARG A 89 9.77 -8.96 38.66
CA ARG A 89 8.67 -8.29 37.94
C ARG A 89 9.16 -7.31 36.87
N ARG A 90 10.32 -6.68 37.08
CA ARG A 90 10.95 -5.76 36.11
C ARG A 90 11.44 -6.52 34.89
N THR A 91 12.11 -7.65 35.10
CA THR A 91 12.57 -8.55 34.03
C THR A 91 11.38 -9.09 33.23
N GLN A 92 10.33 -9.54 33.90
CA GLN A 92 9.10 -9.99 33.24
C GLN A 92 8.45 -8.89 32.41
N SER A 93 8.48 -7.64 32.88
CA SER A 93 7.97 -6.49 32.10
C SER A 93 8.71 -6.27 30.79
N TRP A 94 10.04 -6.40 30.78
CA TRP A 94 10.84 -6.33 29.56
C TRP A 94 10.55 -7.51 28.62
N HIS A 95 10.39 -8.70 29.16
CA HIS A 95 10.02 -9.89 28.39
C HIS A 95 8.67 -9.72 27.68
N ILE A 96 7.65 -9.22 28.38
CA ILE A 96 6.34 -8.93 27.77
C ILE A 96 6.48 -7.91 26.62
N GLN A 97 7.25 -6.85 26.82
CA GLN A 97 7.47 -5.84 25.77
C GLN A 97 8.19 -6.43 24.55
N LEU A 98 9.19 -7.31 24.77
CA LEU A 98 9.89 -8.01 23.69
C LEU A 98 8.94 -8.91 22.89
N ASN A 99 8.12 -9.71 23.58
CA ASN A 99 7.14 -10.57 22.91
C ASN A 99 6.13 -9.77 22.09
N ASN A 100 5.64 -8.65 22.62
CA ASN A 100 4.74 -7.77 21.89
C ASN A 100 5.42 -7.13 20.66
N ALA A 101 6.69 -6.75 20.80
CA ALA A 101 7.46 -6.21 19.70
C ALA A 101 7.70 -7.26 18.61
N GLN A 102 7.99 -8.51 18.98
CA GLN A 102 8.16 -9.62 18.02
C GLN A 102 6.85 -9.95 17.31
N ALA A 103 5.72 -9.96 18.02
CA ALA A 103 4.41 -10.17 17.40
C ALA A 103 4.05 -9.06 16.39
N ALA A 104 4.38 -7.80 16.71
CA ALA A 104 4.21 -6.69 15.79
C ALA A 104 5.08 -6.84 14.53
N LEU A 105 6.36 -7.21 14.68
CA LEU A 105 7.25 -7.49 13.53
C LEU A 105 6.67 -8.57 12.62
N ASN A 106 6.25 -9.69 13.19
CA ASN A 106 5.66 -10.79 12.41
C ASN A 106 4.38 -10.36 11.65
N SER A 107 3.62 -9.40 12.18
CA SER A 107 2.44 -8.85 11.51
C SER A 107 2.84 -7.97 10.31
N MET A 108 3.80 -7.07 10.50
CA MET A 108 4.32 -6.19 9.45
C MET A 108 4.97 -6.99 8.32
N GLU A 109 5.77 -8.01 8.64
CA GLU A 109 6.39 -8.88 7.63
C GLU A 109 5.35 -9.67 6.82
N ARG A 110 4.25 -10.12 7.44
CA ARG A 110 3.15 -10.77 6.71
C ARG A 110 2.43 -9.80 5.78
N GLU A 111 2.22 -8.58 6.21
CA GLU A 111 1.59 -7.54 5.40
C GLU A 111 2.49 -7.18 4.19
N LEU A 112 3.79 -6.97 4.42
CA LEU A 112 4.76 -6.72 3.36
C LEU A 112 4.80 -7.87 2.34
N ASN A 113 4.81 -9.11 2.81
CA ASN A 113 4.80 -10.29 1.94
C ASN A 113 3.50 -10.39 1.12
N SER A 114 2.36 -10.01 1.71
CA SER A 114 1.08 -9.94 1.00
C SER A 114 1.11 -8.88 -0.12
N ASN A 115 1.67 -7.71 0.16
CA ASN A 115 1.83 -6.65 -0.82
C ASN A 115 2.77 -7.08 -1.96
N ASN A 116 3.91 -7.69 -1.64
CA ASN A 116 4.86 -8.19 -2.62
C ASN A 116 4.24 -9.27 -3.53
N THR A 117 3.49 -10.20 -2.96
CA THR A 117 2.77 -11.21 -3.74
C THR A 117 1.73 -10.58 -4.68
N ALA A 118 1.05 -9.54 -4.23
CA ALA A 118 0.10 -8.81 -5.07
C ALA A 118 0.81 -8.06 -6.21
N LEU A 119 1.97 -7.46 -5.95
CA LEU A 119 2.82 -6.82 -6.97
C LEU A 119 3.33 -7.82 -8.02
N GLU A 120 3.84 -8.97 -7.58
CA GLU A 120 4.28 -10.04 -8.49
C GLU A 120 3.16 -10.56 -9.38
N ASN A 121 1.95 -10.69 -8.84
CA ASN A 121 0.79 -11.12 -9.62
C ASN A 121 0.33 -10.05 -10.62
N ALA A 122 0.42 -8.77 -10.28
CA ALA A 122 0.17 -7.66 -11.19
C ALA A 122 1.17 -7.66 -12.37
N ASP A 123 2.45 -7.87 -12.08
CA ASP A 123 3.52 -7.95 -13.09
C ASP A 123 3.31 -9.14 -14.06
N LYS A 124 2.94 -10.31 -13.53
CA LYS A 124 2.64 -11.49 -14.37
C LYS A 124 1.45 -11.23 -15.29
N GLY A 125 0.37 -10.68 -14.76
CA GLY A 125 -0.82 -10.35 -15.55
C GLY A 125 -0.53 -9.32 -16.64
N PHE A 126 0.38 -8.36 -16.40
CA PHE A 126 0.79 -7.38 -17.39
C PHE A 126 1.63 -8.01 -18.51
N ASN A 127 2.54 -8.92 -18.17
CA ASN A 127 3.35 -9.65 -19.14
C ASN A 127 2.50 -10.58 -20.02
N GLU A 128 1.56 -11.32 -19.43
CA GLU A 128 0.62 -12.16 -20.17
C GLU A 128 -0.25 -11.35 -21.14
N ALA A 129 -0.78 -10.20 -20.71
CA ALA A 129 -1.54 -9.29 -21.56
C ALA A 129 -0.69 -8.71 -22.69
N GLY A 130 0.59 -8.44 -22.44
CA GLY A 130 1.56 -7.98 -23.45
C GLY A 130 1.82 -9.02 -24.53
N ASP A 131 1.93 -10.28 -24.15
CA ASP A 131 2.15 -11.38 -25.09
C ASP A 131 0.89 -11.68 -25.89
N GLU A 132 -0.29 -11.67 -25.30
CA GLU A 132 -1.56 -11.76 -26.04
C GLU A 132 -1.77 -10.60 -27.02
N ALA A 133 -1.36 -9.38 -26.65
CA ALA A 133 -1.40 -8.22 -27.56
C ALA A 133 -0.45 -8.37 -28.76
N LYS A 134 0.74 -8.96 -28.55
CA LYS A 134 1.67 -9.30 -29.65
C LYS A 134 1.07 -10.34 -30.59
N ASP A 135 0.46 -11.39 -30.04
CA ASP A 135 -0.20 -12.45 -30.82
C ASP A 135 -1.38 -11.92 -31.61
N PHE A 136 -2.17 -11.01 -31.01
CA PHE A 136 -3.21 -10.28 -31.72
C PHE A 136 -2.65 -9.44 -32.88
N SER A 137 -1.59 -8.65 -32.64
CA SER A 137 -0.93 -7.85 -33.66
C SER A 137 -0.41 -8.71 -34.84
N ASN A 138 0.20 -9.86 -34.50
CA ASN A 138 0.68 -10.81 -35.51
C ASN A 138 -0.49 -11.45 -36.30
N SER A 139 -1.60 -11.72 -35.63
CA SER A 139 -2.80 -12.25 -36.27
C SER A 139 -3.46 -11.23 -37.18
N VAL A 140 -3.48 -9.95 -36.81
CA VAL A 140 -3.96 -8.85 -37.66
C VAL A 140 -3.08 -8.69 -38.91
N LYS A 141 -1.73 -8.71 -38.74
CA LYS A 141 -0.79 -8.66 -39.88
C LYS A 141 -1.02 -9.82 -40.85
N LYS A 142 -1.16 -11.04 -40.32
CA LYS A 142 -1.41 -12.24 -41.11
C LYS A 142 -2.76 -12.21 -41.84
N ALA A 143 -3.78 -11.56 -41.28
CA ALA A 143 -5.07 -11.36 -41.90
C ALA A 143 -5.02 -10.28 -43.00
N ALA A 144 -4.17 -9.25 -42.86
CA ALA A 144 -3.94 -8.22 -43.87
C ALA A 144 -3.18 -8.75 -45.08
N ASP A 145 -2.22 -9.66 -44.87
CA ASP A 145 -1.40 -10.24 -45.94
C ASP A 145 -2.12 -11.33 -46.77
N THR A 146 -3.26 -11.84 -46.27
CA THR A 146 -4.03 -12.89 -46.94
C THR A 146 -5.47 -12.43 -47.19
N SER A 147 -5.73 -11.73 -48.31
CA SER A 147 -7.04 -11.15 -48.61
C SER A 147 -8.09 -12.17 -49.16
N GLU A 148 -7.88 -13.48 -49.11
CA GLU A 148 -8.75 -14.46 -49.76
C GLU A 148 -9.69 -15.25 -48.85
N ASP A 149 -9.67 -15.00 -47.51
CA ASP A 149 -10.60 -15.74 -46.60
C ASP A 149 -10.99 -14.89 -45.39
N ALA A 150 -11.74 -13.83 -45.66
CA ALA A 150 -12.02 -12.79 -44.65
C ALA A 150 -12.94 -13.22 -43.49
N ASP A 151 -13.93 -14.08 -43.74
CA ASP A 151 -14.98 -14.39 -42.75
C ASP A 151 -14.52 -15.33 -41.61
N GLY A 152 -13.70 -16.34 -41.91
CA GLY A 152 -13.19 -17.28 -40.89
C GLY A 152 -12.09 -16.68 -40.01
N LYS A 153 -11.37 -15.69 -40.49
CA LYS A 153 -10.26 -15.03 -39.80
C LYS A 153 -10.74 -13.88 -38.91
N LEU A 154 -11.81 -13.19 -39.31
CA LEU A 154 -12.44 -12.15 -38.48
C LEU A 154 -13.03 -12.72 -37.16
N SER A 155 -13.59 -13.91 -37.17
CA SER A 155 -14.08 -14.60 -35.98
C SER A 155 -12.95 -14.89 -34.99
N LYS A 156 -11.80 -15.38 -35.44
CA LYS A 156 -10.63 -15.65 -34.59
C LYS A 156 -10.02 -14.37 -34.01
N LEU A 157 -10.04 -13.26 -34.77
CA LEU A 157 -9.61 -11.94 -34.29
C LEU A 157 -10.55 -11.43 -33.18
N GLY A 158 -11.85 -11.63 -33.31
CA GLY A 158 -12.84 -11.30 -32.30
C GLY A 158 -12.65 -12.05 -30.97
N ASP A 159 -12.28 -13.33 -31.05
CA ASP A 159 -12.03 -14.14 -29.87
C ASP A 159 -10.71 -13.77 -29.17
N THR A 160 -9.67 -13.42 -29.92
CA THR A 160 -8.40 -12.91 -29.40
C THR A 160 -8.59 -11.55 -28.74
N ALA A 161 -9.36 -10.65 -29.35
CA ALA A 161 -9.70 -9.35 -28.77
C ALA A 161 -10.48 -9.49 -27.43
N LYS A 162 -11.39 -10.48 -27.33
CA LYS A 162 -12.10 -10.78 -26.08
C LYS A 162 -11.16 -11.29 -24.99
N LYS A 163 -10.18 -12.13 -25.33
CA LYS A 163 -9.18 -12.63 -24.38
C LYS A 163 -8.28 -11.51 -23.86
N ILE A 164 -7.79 -10.63 -24.73
CA ILE A 164 -7.00 -9.45 -24.34
C ILE A 164 -7.83 -8.53 -23.44
N GLY A 165 -9.09 -8.28 -23.77
CA GLY A 165 -9.99 -7.48 -22.95
C GLY A 165 -10.26 -8.09 -21.56
N ALA A 166 -10.33 -9.43 -21.49
CA ALA A 166 -10.47 -10.14 -20.22
C ALA A 166 -9.18 -10.10 -19.38
N ALA A 167 -8.00 -10.26 -20.01
CA ALA A 167 -6.71 -10.19 -19.34
C ALA A 167 -6.41 -8.77 -18.80
N LEU A 168 -6.69 -7.73 -19.59
CA LEU A 168 -6.57 -6.34 -19.17
C LEU A 168 -7.63 -5.96 -18.10
N GLY A 169 -8.83 -6.53 -18.18
CA GLY A 169 -9.91 -6.32 -17.21
C GLY A 169 -9.67 -6.99 -15.87
N ALA A 170 -8.96 -8.12 -15.83
CA ALA A 170 -8.64 -8.84 -14.60
C ALA A 170 -7.57 -8.12 -13.75
N GLY A 171 -6.68 -7.36 -14.39
CA GLY A 171 -5.69 -6.51 -13.70
C GLY A 171 -6.26 -5.17 -13.22
N ALA A 172 -7.37 -4.71 -13.82
CA ALA A 172 -8.00 -3.42 -13.53
C ALA A 172 -9.24 -3.51 -12.60
N ALA A 173 -9.48 -4.64 -11.94
CA ALA A 173 -10.59 -4.80 -11.00
C ALA A 173 -10.34 -4.13 -9.64
N GLY A 174 -9.68 -2.98 -9.65
CA GLY A 174 -9.44 -2.11 -8.52
C GLY A 174 -9.57 -0.63 -8.87
N GLY A 175 -10.67 -0.19 -9.49
CA GLY A 175 -10.86 1.25 -9.75
C GLY A 175 -11.58 1.58 -11.05
N GLY A 176 -12.73 0.95 -11.30
CA GLY A 176 -13.53 1.19 -12.50
C GLY A 176 -14.28 2.52 -12.43
N ARG A 177 -13.69 3.60 -12.89
CA ARG A 177 -14.46 4.71 -13.42
C ARG A 177 -14.74 4.40 -14.89
N ALA A 178 -15.97 4.04 -15.21
CA ALA A 178 -16.43 3.84 -16.58
C ALA A 178 -16.04 5.04 -17.45
N PRO A 179 -15.51 4.82 -18.68
CA PRO A 179 -15.32 5.91 -19.62
C PRO A 179 -16.70 6.47 -19.97
N ALA A 180 -16.87 7.76 -19.76
CA ALA A 180 -18.05 8.48 -20.20
C ALA A 180 -18.24 8.26 -21.70
N SER A 181 -19.39 7.74 -22.08
CA SER A 181 -19.81 7.58 -23.47
C SER A 181 -19.66 8.92 -24.20
N PRO A 182 -19.14 8.95 -25.44
CA PRO A 182 -19.14 10.16 -26.22
C PRO A 182 -20.59 10.52 -26.55
N THR A 183 -21.08 11.54 -25.90
CA THR A 183 -22.38 12.15 -26.23
C THR A 183 -22.26 12.70 -27.64
N THR A 184 -22.91 12.05 -28.57
CA THR A 184 -23.17 12.58 -29.92
C THR A 184 -23.83 13.94 -29.78
N ARG A 185 -23.08 14.96 -30.11
CA ARG A 185 -23.57 16.33 -30.26
C ARG A 185 -24.47 16.39 -31.49
N SER A 186 -25.74 16.19 -31.30
CA SER A 186 -26.70 16.60 -32.32
C SER A 186 -26.84 18.12 -32.29
N THR A 187 -26.29 18.75 -33.31
CA THR A 187 -26.56 20.12 -33.69
C THR A 187 -28.05 20.29 -33.95
N TRP A 188 -28.72 21.05 -33.12
CA TRP A 188 -29.97 21.73 -33.53
C TRP A 188 -29.73 23.23 -33.42
N CYS A 189 -29.65 23.84 -34.59
CA CYS A 189 -29.86 25.27 -34.81
C CYS A 189 -31.34 25.57 -34.61
N SER A 190 -31.72 26.58 -33.90
CA SER A 190 -32.55 27.69 -34.36
C SER A 190 -33.17 28.52 -33.23
N SER A 191 -32.92 29.78 -33.39
CA SER A 191 -33.87 30.93 -33.33
C SER A 191 -34.17 31.56 -31.99
N SER A 192 -33.54 32.68 -31.81
CA SER A 192 -34.13 34.00 -31.53
C SER A 192 -35.34 34.06 -30.60
N THR A 193 -35.21 34.69 -29.46
CA THR A 193 -36.05 35.88 -29.16
C THR A 193 -35.46 36.69 -28.01
N THR A 194 -35.10 37.89 -28.34
CA THR A 194 -34.85 39.06 -27.52
C THR A 194 -36.01 39.32 -26.54
N ARG A 195 -35.77 39.49 -25.26
CA ARG A 195 -36.55 40.47 -24.49
C ARG A 195 -35.77 40.98 -23.31
N ALA A 196 -35.49 42.25 -23.41
CA ALA A 196 -34.95 43.11 -22.37
C ALA A 196 -35.98 43.38 -21.27
N MET A 197 -35.50 44.02 -20.22
CA MET A 197 -36.16 44.78 -19.15
C MET A 197 -36.22 44.04 -17.81
N LYS A 198 -35.71 44.52 -16.68
CA LYS A 198 -35.60 45.85 -16.15
C LYS A 198 -35.26 45.66 -14.66
N SER A 199 -34.21 46.29 -14.20
CA SER A 199 -34.05 46.55 -12.76
C SER A 199 -35.19 47.41 -12.25
N PRO A 200 -35.49 47.31 -10.95
CA PRO A 200 -35.08 48.40 -10.09
C PRO A 200 -34.52 48.01 -8.72
N ALA A 201 -33.79 48.98 -8.18
CA ALA A 201 -33.14 49.05 -6.92
C ALA A 201 -34.09 49.34 -5.73
N ARG A 202 -33.51 49.23 -4.50
CA ARG A 202 -33.92 49.77 -3.18
C ARG A 202 -34.98 48.94 -2.42
N ALA A 203 -34.73 48.54 -1.20
CA ALA A 203 -34.38 49.28 0.00
C ALA A 203 -33.58 48.33 0.94
#